data_82ba3659af07839279e21de0d9106f04
#
_entry.id   82ba3659af07839279e21de0d9106f04
#
_cell.length_a   1.000
_cell.length_b   1.000
_cell.length_c   1.000
_cell.angle_alpha   90.00
_cell.angle_beta   90.00
_cell.angle_gamma   90.00
#
_symmetry.space_group_name_H-M   'P 1'
#
loop_
_entity.id
_entity.type
_entity.pdbx_description
1 polymer ?
#
loop_
_entity_poly.entity_id
_entity_poly.type
_entity_poly.pdbx_seq_one_letter_code
_entity_poly.pdbx_strand_id
1 'polypeptide(L)'
;GDVDVALVRLPDARVTDEMHVVRLYDEQPGIALPVDHTLTLLEQVGETDIVGELIHYQGSSDIPAIQEHLGVVAAGVGVVIAPRPVLKLLSGKKIAHRKYRNPTYPPTTIALVWRKTDDSEAIQDFVGIAKGRTPQSTRGSQPANAKPAGQPARKSVKTTTKNRAKKPAGRKPGRRRGGPRRSR
;
A
#
# COMPACT_ATOMS: atom_id res chain seq x y z
N GLY A 1 -19.05 22.67 8.20
CA GLY A 1 -18.79 21.26 7.93
C GLY A 1 -18.55 20.55 9.24
N ASP A 2 -18.93 19.29 9.32
CA ASP A 2 -18.85 18.51 10.55
C ASP A 2 -17.49 17.79 10.68
N VAL A 3 -16.61 17.93 9.69
CA VAL A 3 -15.28 17.33 9.64
C VAL A 3 -14.29 18.29 8.98
N ASP A 4 -13.05 18.31 9.50
CA ASP A 4 -11.98 19.15 8.95
C ASP A 4 -11.30 18.47 7.76
N VAL A 5 -11.13 17.15 7.80
CA VAL A 5 -10.50 16.33 6.74
C VAL A 5 -11.31 15.06 6.52
N ALA A 6 -11.55 14.71 5.28
CA ALA A 6 -12.25 13.49 4.89
C ALA A 6 -11.31 12.52 4.15
N LEU A 7 -11.46 11.22 4.41
CA LEU A 7 -10.86 10.16 3.60
C LEU A 7 -11.87 9.78 2.50
N VAL A 8 -11.48 9.95 1.25
CA VAL A 8 -12.37 9.81 0.10
C VAL A 8 -11.78 8.82 -0.92
N ARG A 9 -12.65 8.03 -1.55
CA ARG A 9 -12.28 7.20 -2.71
C ARG A 9 -12.56 7.99 -4.00
N LEU A 10 -11.53 8.25 -4.76
CA LEU A 10 -11.62 8.95 -6.04
C LEU A 10 -11.85 7.96 -7.20
N PRO A 11 -12.57 8.38 -8.26
CA PRO A 11 -13.23 9.67 -8.41
C PRO A 11 -14.47 9.81 -7.54
N ASP A 12 -14.73 11.02 -7.04
CA ASP A 12 -15.91 11.37 -6.27
C ASP A 12 -16.42 12.75 -6.72
N ALA A 13 -17.67 12.85 -7.14
CA ALA A 13 -18.27 14.08 -7.66
C ALA A 13 -18.38 15.22 -6.62
N ARG A 14 -18.25 14.91 -5.33
CA ARG A 14 -18.25 15.89 -4.24
C ARG A 14 -16.91 16.61 -4.08
N VAL A 15 -15.86 16.07 -4.69
CA VAL A 15 -14.53 16.69 -4.67
C VAL A 15 -14.45 17.74 -5.78
N THR A 16 -14.28 18.99 -5.39
CA THR A 16 -14.25 20.16 -6.28
C THR A 16 -12.87 20.82 -6.28
N ASP A 17 -12.68 21.77 -7.19
CA ASP A 17 -11.44 22.56 -7.28
C ASP A 17 -11.18 23.45 -6.05
N GLU A 18 -12.20 23.65 -5.18
CA GLU A 18 -12.06 24.38 -3.93
C GLU A 18 -11.45 23.55 -2.80
N MET A 19 -11.14 22.29 -3.08
CA MET A 19 -10.60 21.37 -2.10
C MET A 19 -9.12 21.07 -2.38
N HIS A 20 -8.37 20.85 -1.30
CA HIS A 20 -7.09 20.17 -1.36
C HIS A 20 -7.31 18.67 -1.49
N VAL A 21 -6.52 18.02 -2.34
CA VAL A 21 -6.56 16.57 -2.55
C VAL A 21 -5.18 15.99 -2.42
N VAL A 22 -4.99 15.15 -1.42
CA VAL A 22 -3.72 14.44 -1.21
C VAL A 22 -3.93 12.95 -1.40
N ARG A 23 -3.44 12.41 -2.52
CA ARG A 23 -3.50 10.98 -2.84
C ARG A 23 -2.60 10.19 -1.89
N LEU A 24 -3.12 9.10 -1.33
CA LEU A 24 -2.41 8.23 -0.42
C LEU A 24 -1.96 6.93 -1.09
N TYR A 25 -2.91 6.17 -1.67
CA TYR A 25 -2.63 4.93 -2.37
C TYR A 25 -3.74 4.55 -3.35
N ASP A 26 -3.43 3.64 -4.27
CA ASP A 26 -4.39 3.12 -5.24
C ASP A 26 -4.90 1.74 -4.82
N GLU A 27 -6.21 1.54 -4.95
CA GLU A 27 -6.88 0.27 -4.76
C GLU A 27 -7.12 -0.41 -6.10
N GLN A 28 -6.55 -1.58 -6.25
CA GLN A 28 -6.73 -2.38 -7.46
C GLN A 28 -8.16 -2.93 -7.55
N PRO A 29 -8.74 -3.01 -8.74
CA PRO A 29 -10.04 -3.64 -8.94
C PRO A 29 -9.99 -5.14 -8.61
N GLY A 30 -11.13 -5.63 -8.14
CA GLY A 30 -11.36 -7.03 -7.86
C GLY A 30 -12.69 -7.49 -8.44
N ILE A 31 -12.85 -8.81 -8.50
CA ILE A 31 -14.08 -9.48 -8.83
C ILE A 31 -14.43 -10.47 -7.73
N ALA A 32 -15.68 -10.46 -7.29
CA ALA A 32 -16.24 -11.42 -6.35
C ALA A 32 -17.02 -12.47 -7.11
N LEU A 33 -16.84 -13.71 -6.73
CA LEU A 33 -17.37 -14.92 -7.39
C LEU A 33 -17.89 -15.89 -6.31
N PRO A 34 -18.86 -16.75 -6.61
CA PRO A 34 -19.16 -17.90 -5.76
C PRO A 34 -17.89 -18.71 -5.48
N VAL A 35 -17.75 -19.27 -4.29
CA VAL A 35 -16.51 -19.98 -3.87
C VAL A 35 -16.19 -21.20 -4.75
N ASP A 36 -17.20 -21.83 -5.33
CA ASP A 36 -17.12 -23.00 -6.20
C ASP A 36 -17.07 -22.66 -7.71
N HIS A 37 -17.05 -21.35 -8.04
CA HIS A 37 -16.97 -20.91 -9.42
C HIS A 37 -15.62 -21.27 -10.06
N THR A 38 -15.63 -21.70 -11.33
CA THR A 38 -14.42 -22.15 -12.06
C THR A 38 -13.34 -21.05 -12.16
N LEU A 39 -13.74 -19.79 -12.31
CA LEU A 39 -12.81 -18.65 -12.36
C LEU A 39 -12.03 -18.43 -11.05
N THR A 40 -12.43 -19.08 -9.96
CA THR A 40 -11.67 -19.03 -8.70
C THR A 40 -10.33 -19.75 -8.79
N LEU A 41 -10.10 -20.57 -9.81
CA LEU A 41 -8.81 -21.21 -10.09
C LEU A 41 -7.79 -20.25 -10.68
N LEU A 42 -8.24 -19.10 -11.20
CA LEU A 42 -7.36 -18.07 -11.74
C LEU A 42 -6.87 -17.14 -10.62
N GLU A 43 -5.63 -16.71 -10.69
CA GLU A 43 -5.11 -15.66 -9.79
C GLU A 43 -5.67 -14.28 -10.15
N GLN A 44 -5.91 -14.06 -11.43
CA GLN A 44 -6.43 -12.84 -12.02
C GLN A 44 -7.44 -13.17 -13.10
N VAL A 45 -8.56 -12.47 -13.07
CA VAL A 45 -9.67 -12.60 -14.02
C VAL A 45 -9.64 -11.39 -14.95
N GLY A 46 -9.68 -11.62 -16.24
CA GLY A 46 -9.77 -10.59 -17.27
C GLY A 46 -11.21 -10.38 -17.74
N GLU A 47 -11.41 -9.33 -18.54
CA GLU A 47 -12.72 -9.02 -19.16
C GLU A 47 -13.21 -10.18 -20.05
N THR A 48 -12.30 -10.81 -20.78
CA THR A 48 -12.63 -11.95 -21.66
C THR A 48 -13.05 -13.19 -20.92
N ASP A 49 -12.59 -13.38 -19.68
CA ASP A 49 -12.90 -14.55 -18.87
C ASP A 49 -14.34 -14.53 -18.32
N ILE A 50 -14.95 -13.34 -18.24
CA ILE A 50 -16.31 -13.13 -17.71
C ILE A 50 -17.36 -12.93 -18.80
N VAL A 51 -17.02 -13.20 -20.04
CA VAL A 51 -18.00 -13.17 -21.13
C VAL A 51 -19.09 -14.21 -20.86
N GLY A 52 -20.33 -13.74 -20.77
CA GLY A 52 -21.48 -14.58 -20.42
C GLY A 52 -21.82 -14.64 -18.94
N GLU A 53 -20.99 -14.09 -18.07
CA GLU A 53 -21.31 -13.96 -16.65
C GLU A 53 -22.31 -12.82 -16.39
N LEU A 54 -23.20 -13.03 -15.44
CA LEU A 54 -24.12 -11.99 -14.98
C LEU A 54 -23.41 -11.05 -14.00
N ILE A 55 -23.17 -9.82 -14.44
CA ILE A 55 -22.56 -8.79 -13.59
C ILE A 55 -23.67 -8.06 -12.84
N HIS A 56 -23.82 -8.31 -11.54
CA HIS A 56 -24.83 -7.66 -10.69
C HIS A 56 -24.48 -6.23 -10.32
N TYR A 57 -23.19 -5.96 -10.16
CA TYR A 57 -22.71 -4.62 -9.79
C TYR A 57 -21.29 -4.41 -10.32
N GLN A 58 -21.08 -3.20 -10.81
CA GLN A 58 -19.76 -2.71 -11.21
C GLN A 58 -19.63 -1.26 -10.74
N GLY A 59 -18.83 -1.02 -9.69
CA GLY A 59 -18.66 0.31 -9.13
C GLY A 59 -17.70 0.35 -7.96
N SER A 60 -17.42 1.55 -7.43
CA SER A 60 -16.38 1.75 -6.43
C SER A 60 -16.85 2.42 -5.14
N SER A 61 -17.99 3.10 -5.13
CA SER A 61 -18.35 4.01 -4.03
C SER A 61 -19.59 3.63 -3.24
N ASP A 62 -20.51 2.90 -3.83
CA ASP A 62 -21.76 2.50 -3.16
C ASP A 62 -21.56 1.19 -2.37
N ILE A 63 -21.12 1.33 -1.14
CA ILE A 63 -20.84 0.20 -0.24
C ILE A 63 -22.11 -0.61 0.07
N PRO A 64 -23.27 0.00 0.39
CA PRO A 64 -24.53 -0.71 0.56
C PRO A 64 -24.92 -1.55 -0.65
N ALA A 65 -24.86 -1.00 -1.86
CA ALA A 65 -25.17 -1.75 -3.09
C ALA A 65 -24.19 -2.91 -3.31
N ILE A 66 -22.89 -2.70 -3.08
CA ILE A 66 -21.91 -3.78 -3.15
C ILE A 66 -22.28 -4.91 -2.18
N GLN A 67 -22.64 -4.60 -0.95
CA GLN A 67 -22.99 -5.59 0.08
C GLN A 67 -24.26 -6.37 -0.28
N GLU A 68 -25.29 -5.70 -0.81
CA GLU A 68 -26.53 -6.32 -1.27
C GLU A 68 -26.24 -7.32 -2.39
N HIS A 69 -25.52 -6.92 -3.42
CA HIS A 69 -25.20 -7.78 -4.56
C HIS A 69 -24.24 -8.92 -4.22
N LEU A 70 -23.36 -8.75 -3.22
CA LEU A 70 -22.57 -9.86 -2.69
C LEU A 70 -23.44 -10.94 -2.07
N GLY A 71 -24.61 -10.59 -1.52
CA GLY A 71 -25.61 -11.56 -1.07
C GLY A 71 -26.10 -12.49 -2.20
N VAL A 72 -26.30 -11.94 -3.40
CA VAL A 72 -26.68 -12.69 -4.60
C VAL A 72 -25.55 -13.60 -5.06
N VAL A 73 -24.32 -13.10 -5.10
CA VAL A 73 -23.14 -13.92 -5.41
C VAL A 73 -22.96 -15.06 -4.43
N ALA A 74 -23.23 -14.83 -3.12
CA ALA A 74 -23.18 -15.89 -2.09
C ALA A 74 -24.23 -16.98 -2.28
N ALA A 75 -25.31 -16.71 -3.04
CA ALA A 75 -26.32 -17.67 -3.45
C ALA A 75 -25.93 -18.45 -4.72
N GLY A 76 -24.74 -18.21 -5.27
CA GLY A 76 -24.24 -18.95 -6.44
C GLY A 76 -24.57 -18.30 -7.79
N VAL A 77 -24.97 -17.01 -7.81
CA VAL A 77 -25.43 -16.36 -9.04
C VAL A 77 -24.54 -15.14 -9.34
N GLY A 78 -23.94 -15.15 -10.55
CA GLY A 78 -23.21 -14.04 -11.13
C GLY A 78 -22.01 -13.54 -10.34
N VAL A 79 -21.60 -12.31 -10.65
CA VAL A 79 -20.37 -11.71 -10.15
C VAL A 79 -20.57 -10.24 -9.75
N VAL A 80 -19.68 -9.73 -8.89
CA VAL A 80 -19.59 -8.32 -8.50
C VAL A 80 -18.19 -7.81 -8.76
N ILE A 81 -18.07 -6.63 -9.41
CA ILE A 81 -16.80 -5.96 -9.67
C ILE A 81 -16.74 -4.69 -8.81
N ALA A 82 -15.74 -4.61 -7.92
CA ALA A 82 -15.54 -3.49 -7.02
C ALA A 82 -14.06 -3.41 -6.57
N PRO A 83 -13.63 -2.35 -5.85
CA PRO A 83 -12.28 -2.30 -5.31
C PRO A 83 -11.96 -3.52 -4.45
N ARG A 84 -10.83 -4.15 -4.72
CA ARG A 84 -10.45 -5.41 -4.05
C ARG A 84 -10.43 -5.35 -2.53
N PRO A 85 -9.97 -4.26 -1.87
CA PRO A 85 -10.05 -4.14 -0.42
C PRO A 85 -11.48 -4.16 0.12
N VAL A 86 -12.44 -3.55 -0.60
CA VAL A 86 -13.87 -3.56 -0.25
C VAL A 86 -14.42 -4.99 -0.34
N LEU A 87 -14.16 -5.67 -1.46
CA LEU A 87 -14.57 -7.06 -1.61
C LEU A 87 -13.99 -7.95 -0.51
N LYS A 88 -12.70 -7.77 -0.19
CA LYS A 88 -12.05 -8.52 0.89
C LYS A 88 -12.71 -8.30 2.25
N LEU A 89 -13.17 -7.09 2.51
CA LEU A 89 -13.83 -6.74 3.78
C LEU A 89 -15.24 -7.32 3.87
N LEU A 90 -15.99 -7.27 2.76
CA LEU A 90 -17.43 -7.60 2.74
C LEU A 90 -17.71 -9.06 2.36
N SER A 91 -16.78 -9.77 1.75
CA SER A 91 -16.98 -11.17 1.34
C SER A 91 -17.01 -12.10 2.54
N GLY A 92 -18.09 -12.90 2.63
CA GLY A 92 -18.20 -14.00 3.56
C GLY A 92 -17.57 -15.29 3.02
N LYS A 93 -17.73 -16.39 3.75
CA LYS A 93 -17.11 -17.70 3.43
C LYS A 93 -17.56 -18.30 2.09
N LYS A 94 -18.72 -17.90 1.56
CA LYS A 94 -19.28 -18.40 0.30
C LYS A 94 -18.80 -17.64 -0.93
N ILE A 95 -17.99 -16.59 -0.74
CA ILE A 95 -17.52 -15.72 -1.81
C ILE A 95 -15.99 -15.77 -1.86
N ALA A 96 -15.46 -16.06 -3.04
CA ALA A 96 -14.06 -15.86 -3.36
C ALA A 96 -13.89 -14.51 -4.08
N HIS A 97 -12.75 -13.85 -3.89
CA HIS A 97 -12.41 -12.66 -4.65
C HIS A 97 -11.06 -12.83 -5.35
N ARG A 98 -10.96 -12.30 -6.57
CA ARG A 98 -9.75 -12.34 -7.40
C ARG A 98 -9.37 -10.93 -7.86
N LYS A 99 -8.15 -10.77 -8.34
CA LYS A 99 -7.77 -9.55 -9.06
C LYS A 99 -8.60 -9.47 -10.33
N TYR A 100 -9.10 -8.29 -10.64
CA TYR A 100 -9.77 -8.04 -11.91
C TYR A 100 -8.92 -7.12 -12.78
N ARG A 101 -8.77 -7.48 -14.03
CA ARG A 101 -8.04 -6.68 -15.01
C ARG A 101 -8.96 -6.29 -16.15
N ASN A 102 -9.25 -5.01 -16.22
CA ASN A 102 -9.99 -4.41 -17.31
C ASN A 102 -9.46 -2.99 -17.55
N PRO A 103 -9.01 -2.65 -18.77
CA PRO A 103 -8.54 -1.30 -19.09
C PRO A 103 -9.59 -0.21 -18.86
N THR A 104 -10.87 -0.55 -19.02
CA THR A 104 -12.00 0.38 -18.85
C THR A 104 -12.44 0.55 -17.40
N TYR A 105 -11.89 -0.25 -16.48
CA TYR A 105 -12.16 -0.16 -15.04
C TYR A 105 -10.84 0.07 -14.28
N PRO A 106 -10.38 1.33 -14.23
CA PRO A 106 -9.09 1.66 -13.62
C PRO A 106 -9.11 1.50 -12.10
N PRO A 107 -7.94 1.42 -11.47
CA PRO A 107 -7.82 1.50 -10.03
C PRO A 107 -8.48 2.77 -9.47
N THR A 108 -9.05 2.66 -8.27
CA THR A 108 -9.50 3.82 -7.49
C THR A 108 -8.40 4.33 -6.59
N THR A 109 -8.41 5.62 -6.27
CA THR A 109 -7.40 6.24 -5.40
C THR A 109 -8.03 6.65 -4.08
N ILE A 110 -7.43 6.26 -2.96
CA ILE A 110 -7.78 6.79 -1.66
C ILE A 110 -7.00 8.10 -1.44
N ALA A 111 -7.72 9.13 -1.06
CA ALA A 111 -7.18 10.47 -0.85
C ALA A 111 -7.71 11.12 0.42
N LEU A 112 -6.92 12.00 1.03
CA LEU A 112 -7.38 12.97 2.01
C LEU A 112 -7.85 14.23 1.27
N VAL A 113 -8.99 14.75 1.69
CA VAL A 113 -9.63 15.91 1.07
C VAL A 113 -10.10 16.86 2.15
N TRP A 114 -9.85 18.17 1.98
CA TRP A 114 -10.35 19.24 2.86
C TRP A 114 -10.49 20.54 2.07
N ARG A 115 -11.28 21.48 2.58
CA ARG A 115 -11.49 22.76 1.93
C ARG A 115 -10.23 23.60 2.00
N LYS A 116 -9.91 24.32 0.94
CA LYS A 116 -8.76 25.24 0.91
C LYS A 116 -8.87 26.36 1.96
N THR A 117 -10.09 26.77 2.28
CA THR A 117 -10.38 27.79 3.31
C THR A 117 -10.08 27.31 4.72
N ASP A 118 -10.11 26.01 4.95
CA ASP A 118 -9.96 25.41 6.29
C ASP A 118 -8.53 24.86 6.51
N ASP A 119 -7.63 25.18 5.57
CA ASP A 119 -6.23 24.71 5.66
C ASP A 119 -5.56 25.29 6.91
N SER A 120 -4.91 24.41 7.66
CA SER A 120 -4.26 24.74 8.93
C SER A 120 -3.01 23.90 9.17
N GLU A 121 -2.15 24.36 10.08
CA GLU A 121 -0.94 23.65 10.47
C GLU A 121 -1.26 22.24 11.00
N ALA A 122 -2.34 22.10 11.77
CA ALA A 122 -2.80 20.80 12.29
C ALA A 122 -3.21 19.83 11.17
N ILE A 123 -3.88 20.32 10.13
CA ILE A 123 -4.24 19.51 8.95
C ILE A 123 -2.96 19.09 8.19
N GLN A 124 -2.02 20.01 8.00
CA GLN A 124 -0.76 19.72 7.30
C GLN A 124 0.10 18.70 8.06
N ASP A 125 0.13 18.78 9.38
CA ASP A 125 0.82 17.80 10.23
C ASP A 125 0.16 16.41 10.12
N PHE A 126 -1.18 16.36 10.19
CA PHE A 126 -1.94 15.12 10.01
C PHE A 126 -1.68 14.50 8.63
N VAL A 127 -1.72 15.28 7.55
CA VAL A 127 -1.39 14.84 6.20
C VAL A 127 0.04 14.31 6.12
N GLY A 128 0.97 15.00 6.78
CA GLY A 128 2.36 14.56 6.87
C GLY A 128 2.49 13.17 7.50
N ILE A 129 1.80 12.92 8.61
CA ILE A 129 1.75 11.63 9.29
C ILE A 129 1.11 10.56 8.40
N ALA A 130 -0.03 10.87 7.77
CA ALA A 130 -0.74 9.95 6.88
C ALA A 130 0.12 9.52 5.68
N LYS A 131 1.03 10.39 5.21
CA LYS A 131 2.04 10.08 4.17
C LYS A 131 3.30 9.38 4.70
N GLY A 132 3.32 8.99 5.97
CA GLY A 132 4.43 8.27 6.58
C GLY A 132 5.55 9.15 7.15
N ARG A 133 5.31 10.46 7.35
CA ARG A 133 6.25 11.32 8.06
C ARG A 133 6.27 10.90 9.54
N THR A 134 7.41 10.53 10.05
CA THR A 134 7.57 10.25 11.50
C THR A 134 7.81 11.56 12.26
N PRO A 135 7.44 11.66 13.57
CA PRO A 135 7.66 12.84 14.39
C PRO A 135 9.14 13.31 14.45
N GLN A 136 10.07 12.39 14.17
CA GLN A 136 11.51 12.68 14.13
C GLN A 136 11.98 13.23 12.77
N SER A 137 11.11 13.32 11.77
CA SER A 137 11.42 13.88 10.44
C SER A 137 11.19 15.39 10.37
N THR A 138 11.17 16.09 11.51
CA THR A 138 11.05 17.55 11.60
C THR A 138 12.36 18.21 11.19
N ARG A 139 12.67 18.24 9.91
CA ARG A 139 13.60 19.22 9.35
C ARG A 139 12.80 20.48 9.04
N GLY A 140 12.77 21.41 9.97
CA GLY A 140 12.25 22.72 9.65
C GLY A 140 11.56 23.47 10.77
N SER A 141 12.14 23.51 11.98
CA SER A 141 11.85 24.56 12.95
C SER A 141 13.12 24.80 13.77
N GLN A 142 14.15 25.31 13.10
CA GLN A 142 15.18 26.04 13.83
C GLN A 142 14.80 27.54 13.80
N PRO A 143 14.49 28.16 14.93
CA PRO A 143 14.43 29.60 14.98
C PRO A 143 15.85 30.14 14.71
N ALA A 144 15.96 30.93 13.66
CA ALA A 144 17.15 31.76 13.44
C ALA A 144 17.26 32.74 14.59
N ASN A 145 18.16 32.49 15.53
CA ASN A 145 18.99 33.46 16.19
C ASN A 145 19.58 32.90 17.50
N ALA A 146 20.87 32.61 17.49
CA ALA A 146 21.83 32.95 18.53
C ALA A 146 23.23 32.59 18.03
N LYS A 147 23.94 33.62 17.57
CA LYS A 147 25.42 33.62 17.61
C LYS A 147 25.85 33.70 19.08
N PRO A 148 26.84 32.95 19.50
CA PRO A 148 27.85 33.46 20.43
C PRO A 148 29.20 33.51 19.74
N ALA A 149 29.79 34.71 19.89
CA ALA A 149 31.20 34.95 19.60
C ALA A 149 32.09 34.30 20.66
N GLY A 150 33.32 34.01 20.28
CA GLY A 150 34.43 33.94 21.25
C GLY A 150 35.20 32.61 21.24
N GLN A 151 36.29 32.66 20.55
CA GLN A 151 37.51 31.81 20.52
C GLN A 151 38.08 31.47 21.92
N PRO A 152 39.16 30.67 22.08
CA PRO A 152 40.27 30.43 21.16
C PRO A 152 40.79 28.98 21.03
N ALA A 153 41.63 28.83 20.04
CA ALA A 153 42.46 27.70 19.68
C ALA A 153 43.35 27.13 20.82
N ARG A 154 43.53 25.84 20.86
CA ARG A 154 44.73 25.17 21.36
C ARG A 154 45.23 24.08 20.42
N LYS A 155 46.48 24.26 20.08
CA LYS A 155 47.34 23.47 19.19
C LYS A 155 47.77 22.13 19.81
N SER A 156 48.06 21.21 18.91
CA SER A 156 49.09 20.15 18.92
C SER A 156 48.86 19.00 19.92
N VAL A 157 49.12 17.77 19.53
CA VAL A 157 50.41 17.14 19.19
C VAL A 157 50.16 15.82 18.43
N LYS A 158 50.93 15.63 17.38
CA LYS A 158 51.14 14.35 16.69
C LYS A 158 51.85 13.38 17.63
N THR A 159 51.41 12.13 17.65
CA THR A 159 52.36 11.02 17.94
C THR A 159 52.03 9.83 17.05
N THR A 160 52.96 9.60 16.21
CA THR A 160 53.14 8.43 15.32
C THR A 160 53.56 7.26 16.15
N THR A 161 52.93 6.09 16.02
CA THR A 161 53.63 4.84 16.24
C THR A 161 53.15 3.74 15.28
N LYS A 162 54.07 3.31 14.51
CA LYS A 162 54.13 2.20 13.56
C LYS A 162 54.32 0.90 14.33
N ASN A 163 53.61 -0.18 13.95
CA ASN A 163 54.17 -1.56 13.85
C ASN A 163 53.03 -2.47 13.41
N ARG A 164 53.09 -3.01 12.23
CA ARG A 164 53.84 -4.11 11.63
C ARG A 164 53.27 -5.48 11.96
N ALA A 165 52.62 -6.02 10.94
CA ALA A 165 52.68 -7.37 10.36
C ALA A 165 52.48 -8.62 11.26
N LYS A 166 51.52 -9.45 10.82
CA LYS A 166 51.84 -10.82 10.33
C LYS A 166 50.56 -11.59 9.93
N LYS A 167 50.51 -11.99 8.68
CA LYS A 167 49.78 -13.16 8.18
C LYS A 167 50.71 -14.40 8.38
N PRO A 168 50.19 -15.60 8.58
CA PRO A 168 50.09 -16.58 7.50
C PRO A 168 48.81 -17.42 7.59
N ALA A 169 48.16 -17.73 6.50
CA ALA A 169 48.27 -18.83 5.53
C ALA A 169 48.19 -20.27 6.08
N GLY A 170 47.18 -21.01 5.57
CA GLY A 170 47.29 -22.41 5.28
C GLY A 170 46.34 -23.35 6.05
N ARG A 171 45.34 -23.94 5.44
CA ARG A 171 45.37 -25.28 4.82
C ARG A 171 43.93 -25.84 4.65
N LYS A 172 43.53 -26.10 3.43
CA LYS A 172 42.70 -27.26 3.04
C LYS A 172 43.63 -28.49 3.05
N PRO A 173 43.20 -29.75 2.98
CA PRO A 173 41.99 -30.34 2.41
C PRO A 173 41.45 -31.57 3.16
N GLY A 174 40.30 -32.11 2.71
CA GLY A 174 39.81 -33.40 3.19
C GLY A 174 38.57 -33.91 2.46
N ARG A 175 38.81 -34.52 1.35
CA ARG A 175 37.99 -35.32 0.44
C ARG A 175 37.82 -36.76 0.98
N ARG A 176 36.57 -37.31 0.95
CA ARG A 176 36.24 -38.76 0.79
C ARG A 176 34.72 -38.84 0.65
N ARG A 177 34.14 -39.22 -0.51
CA ARG A 177 34.01 -40.49 -1.22
C ARG A 177 33.32 -41.59 -0.41
N GLY A 178 32.23 -42.09 -0.97
CA GLY A 178 31.54 -43.37 -0.73
C GLY A 178 30.01 -43.16 -0.86
N GLY A 179 29.26 -43.47 -1.84
CA GLY A 179 29.14 -44.57 -2.75
C GLY A 179 28.10 -45.59 -2.27
N PRO A 180 27.37 -46.27 -3.16
CA PRO A 180 25.90 -46.43 -3.09
C PRO A 180 25.49 -47.90 -2.75
N ARG A 181 24.15 -48.15 -2.50
CA ARG A 181 23.45 -49.47 -2.70
C ARG A 181 22.01 -49.33 -2.17
N ARG A 182 21.07 -49.50 -3.03
CA ARG A 182 20.33 -50.64 -3.57
C ARG A 182 19.27 -51.23 -2.63
N SER A 183 18.04 -51.25 -3.17
CA SER A 183 17.02 -52.31 -3.19
C SER A 183 16.24 -52.64 -1.90
N ARG A 184 15.00 -52.37 -1.85
CA ARG A 184 13.87 -53.24 -2.23
C ARG A 184 12.61 -52.42 -2.43
#